data_a051f2ec7651e78545714fa59ea9ad73
#
_entry.id   a051f2ec7651e78545714fa59ea9ad73
#
_cell.length_a   1.000
_cell.length_b   1.000
_cell.length_c   1.000
_cell.angle_alpha   90.00
_cell.angle_beta   90.00
_cell.angle_gamma   90.00
#
_symmetry.space_group_name_H-M   'P 1'
#
loop_
_entity.id
_entity.type
_entity.pdbx_description
1 polymer ?
#
loop_
_entity_poly.entity_id
_entity_poly.type
_entity_poly.pdbx_seq_one_letter_code
_entity_poly.pdbx_strand_id
1 'polypeptide(L)'
;MTGAAADRRRRDPVRASGFTLVEALLAITLAGVLAAAALSLLLGQRRFYERSAETIYARQSVRASLDLIAAEVRQASAADILAAATDSLVFRFDVTRAVVCDSTGPDEVVLLVFDSVRAPNVPVGFRGAAVSGPYDSTFVYADGWFAKPVEKGAGPRLVCSAAGAPVDLPPSRYRRVAGWTARVGRLPLRGALVRSYGRLSLRVDPSSFEQGLAIRRNGQELAAPFAIGSGFRYLLEDGSELGSVGSRDLGRIRAVRVRLQAADPRGAPGTLAAVEHLIFLRN
;
A
#
# COMPACT_ATOMS: atom_id res chain seq x y z
N MET A 1 -26.78 91.30 -20.78
CA MET A 1 -26.64 90.81 -22.16
C MET A 1 -25.13 90.65 -22.47
N THR A 2 -24.57 89.50 -22.32
CA THR A 2 -23.14 89.23 -22.64
C THR A 2 -23.11 87.89 -23.36
N GLY A 3 -22.82 87.94 -24.66
CA GLY A 3 -22.77 86.81 -25.56
C GLY A 3 -21.48 85.95 -25.34
N ALA A 4 -21.71 84.67 -25.14
CA ALA A 4 -20.64 83.70 -25.10
C ALA A 4 -20.20 83.32 -26.51
N ALA A 5 -18.95 83.66 -26.88
CA ALA A 5 -18.33 83.26 -28.13
C ALA A 5 -17.90 81.78 -28.01
N ALA A 6 -18.47 80.92 -28.83
CA ALA A 6 -18.09 79.52 -28.95
C ALA A 6 -16.83 79.39 -29.77
N ASP A 7 -15.76 79.08 -29.10
CA ASP A 7 -14.46 78.72 -29.73
C ASP A 7 -14.58 77.32 -30.42
N ARG A 8 -14.79 77.32 -31.72
CA ARG A 8 -14.76 76.13 -32.58
C ARG A 8 -13.30 75.79 -32.90
N ARG A 9 -12.65 75.04 -32.06
CA ARG A 9 -11.37 74.47 -32.43
C ARG A 9 -11.56 73.53 -33.65
N ARG A 10 -11.07 73.98 -34.78
CA ARG A 10 -10.91 73.16 -35.97
C ARG A 10 -10.02 71.96 -35.62
N ARG A 11 -10.61 70.77 -35.57
CA ARG A 11 -9.83 69.54 -35.59
C ARG A 11 -9.27 69.38 -37.01
N ASP A 12 -7.98 69.58 -37.14
CA ASP A 12 -7.27 69.25 -38.38
C ASP A 12 -7.50 67.75 -38.69
N PRO A 13 -7.89 67.40 -39.92
CA PRO A 13 -8.05 66.01 -40.30
C PRO A 13 -6.65 65.39 -40.29
N VAL A 14 -6.42 64.49 -39.36
CA VAL A 14 -5.23 63.63 -39.38
C VAL A 14 -5.21 62.93 -40.75
N ARG A 15 -4.32 63.34 -41.61
CA ARG A 15 -4.09 62.68 -42.91
C ARG A 15 -3.73 61.22 -42.62
N ALA A 16 -4.63 60.29 -42.87
CA ALA A 16 -4.38 58.88 -42.85
C ALA A 16 -3.37 58.60 -43.98
N SER A 17 -2.09 58.46 -43.58
CA SER A 17 -1.04 57.96 -44.50
C SER A 17 -1.36 56.51 -44.80
N GLY A 18 -1.64 56.20 -46.06
CA GLY A 18 -1.89 54.80 -46.50
C GLY A 18 -0.66 53.94 -46.31
N PHE A 19 -0.86 52.74 -45.83
CA PHE A 19 0.20 51.73 -45.66
C PHE A 19 0.82 51.40 -47.04
N THR A 20 2.14 51.36 -47.14
CA THR A 20 2.82 50.91 -48.35
C THR A 20 2.82 49.38 -48.42
N LEU A 21 2.78 48.82 -49.64
CA LEU A 21 2.79 47.36 -49.83
C LEU A 21 4.06 46.73 -49.23
N VAL A 22 5.18 47.42 -49.22
CA VAL A 22 6.46 46.98 -48.62
C VAL A 22 6.33 46.90 -47.09
N GLU A 23 5.69 47.89 -46.49
CA GLU A 23 5.49 47.93 -45.04
C GLU A 23 4.55 46.80 -44.57
N ALA A 24 3.50 46.50 -45.35
CA ALA A 24 2.63 45.35 -45.09
C ALA A 24 3.37 44.00 -45.19
N LEU A 25 4.21 43.82 -46.26
CA LEU A 25 5.03 42.62 -46.41
C LEU A 25 6.04 42.45 -45.28
N LEU A 26 6.67 43.52 -44.84
CA LEU A 26 7.63 43.51 -43.75
C LEU A 26 6.95 43.21 -42.40
N ALA A 27 5.77 43.73 -42.16
CA ALA A 27 4.96 43.45 -40.98
C ALA A 27 4.52 41.97 -40.92
N ILE A 28 4.08 41.41 -42.05
CA ILE A 28 3.66 39.98 -42.10
C ILE A 28 4.86 39.06 -41.90
N THR A 29 6.02 39.33 -42.47
CA THR A 29 7.22 38.53 -42.30
C THR A 29 7.70 38.55 -40.84
N LEU A 30 7.77 39.71 -40.22
CA LEU A 30 8.12 39.88 -38.81
C LEU A 30 7.11 39.19 -37.90
N ALA A 31 5.80 39.35 -38.14
CA ALA A 31 4.75 38.67 -37.41
C ALA A 31 4.86 37.14 -37.53
N GLY A 32 5.18 36.64 -38.74
CA GLY A 32 5.43 35.21 -38.97
C GLY A 32 6.62 34.64 -38.18
N VAL A 33 7.73 35.38 -38.14
CA VAL A 33 8.93 35.00 -37.36
C VAL A 33 8.60 35.00 -35.85
N LEU A 34 7.93 36.02 -35.37
CA LEU A 34 7.53 36.12 -33.96
C LEU A 34 6.53 34.99 -33.57
N ALA A 35 5.57 34.72 -34.45
CA ALA A 35 4.63 33.62 -34.23
C ALA A 35 5.33 32.25 -34.20
N ALA A 36 6.28 32.01 -35.11
CA ALA A 36 7.06 30.75 -35.10
C ALA A 36 7.93 30.63 -33.84
N ALA A 37 8.56 31.70 -33.39
CA ALA A 37 9.33 31.73 -32.15
C ALA A 37 8.42 31.48 -30.93
N ALA A 38 7.26 32.12 -30.84
CA ALA A 38 6.30 31.90 -29.75
C ALA A 38 5.78 30.46 -29.75
N LEU A 39 5.46 29.89 -30.90
CA LEU A 39 5.01 28.52 -31.02
C LEU A 39 6.07 27.51 -30.56
N SER A 40 7.35 27.73 -30.96
CA SER A 40 8.45 26.87 -30.54
C SER A 40 8.68 26.92 -29.04
N LEU A 41 8.54 28.08 -28.41
CA LEU A 41 8.59 28.26 -26.95
C LEU A 41 7.45 27.50 -26.24
N LEU A 42 6.21 27.66 -26.73
CA LEU A 42 5.05 26.97 -26.16
C LEU A 42 5.17 25.44 -26.23
N LEU A 43 5.64 24.91 -27.37
CA LEU A 43 5.89 23.49 -27.54
C LEU A 43 7.01 22.99 -26.60
N GLY A 44 8.07 23.80 -26.44
CA GLY A 44 9.14 23.52 -25.47
C GLY A 44 8.62 23.48 -24.02
N GLN A 45 7.83 24.48 -23.64
CA GLN A 45 7.20 24.54 -22.31
C GLN A 45 6.26 23.35 -22.07
N ARG A 46 5.40 23.01 -23.03
CA ARG A 46 4.50 21.87 -22.94
C ARG A 46 5.27 20.57 -22.69
N ARG A 47 6.33 20.29 -23.45
CA ARG A 47 7.18 19.11 -23.27
C ARG A 47 7.84 19.09 -21.88
N PHE A 48 8.28 20.26 -21.39
CA PHE A 48 8.85 20.38 -20.06
C PHE A 48 7.81 20.06 -18.95
N TYR A 49 6.60 20.62 -19.05
CA TYR A 49 5.52 20.34 -18.08
C TYR A 49 5.11 18.89 -18.10
N GLU A 50 4.97 18.26 -19.27
CA GLU A 50 4.63 16.84 -19.40
C GLU A 50 5.68 15.97 -18.69
N ARG A 51 6.98 16.19 -18.95
CA ARG A 51 8.07 15.46 -18.29
C ARG A 51 8.13 15.68 -16.78
N SER A 52 7.90 16.89 -16.34
CA SER A 52 7.88 17.23 -14.91
C SER A 52 6.72 16.55 -14.22
N ALA A 53 5.53 16.55 -14.80
CA ALA A 53 4.36 15.88 -14.30
C ALA A 53 4.60 14.36 -14.19
N GLU A 54 5.12 13.72 -15.24
CA GLU A 54 5.47 12.30 -15.24
C GLU A 54 6.44 11.94 -14.10
N THR A 55 7.48 12.75 -13.91
CA THR A 55 8.44 12.53 -12.82
C THR A 55 7.79 12.65 -11.44
N ILE A 56 6.89 13.61 -11.25
CA ILE A 56 6.17 13.79 -10.00
C ILE A 56 5.25 12.58 -9.75
N TYR A 57 4.46 12.16 -10.74
CA TYR A 57 3.59 10.99 -10.63
C TYR A 57 4.39 9.71 -10.34
N ALA A 58 5.51 9.50 -11.03
CA ALA A 58 6.39 8.37 -10.79
C ALA A 58 6.91 8.33 -9.33
N ARG A 59 7.36 9.47 -8.80
CA ARG A 59 7.79 9.58 -7.40
C ARG A 59 6.66 9.33 -6.40
N GLN A 60 5.47 9.84 -6.67
CA GLN A 60 4.30 9.62 -5.82
C GLN A 60 3.88 8.15 -5.82
N SER A 61 3.83 7.52 -6.99
CA SER A 61 3.51 6.10 -7.12
C SER A 61 4.49 5.21 -6.36
N VAL A 62 5.80 5.46 -6.50
CA VAL A 62 6.84 4.72 -5.76
C VAL A 62 6.65 4.89 -4.25
N ARG A 63 6.45 6.11 -3.75
CA ARG A 63 6.24 6.37 -2.32
C ARG A 63 4.98 5.70 -1.79
N ALA A 64 3.85 5.86 -2.48
CA ALA A 64 2.59 5.24 -2.07
C ALA A 64 2.70 3.71 -2.01
N SER A 65 3.38 3.10 -2.99
CA SER A 65 3.64 1.65 -2.99
C SER A 65 4.52 1.21 -1.83
N LEU A 66 5.58 1.96 -1.53
CA LEU A 66 6.46 1.69 -0.40
C LEU A 66 5.73 1.83 0.94
N ASP A 67 4.91 2.86 1.10
CA ASP A 67 4.14 3.09 2.33
C ASP A 67 3.14 1.95 2.56
N LEU A 68 2.46 1.49 1.50
CA LEU A 68 1.57 0.34 1.57
C LEU A 68 2.32 -0.93 1.99
N ILE A 69 3.43 -1.24 1.31
CA ILE A 69 4.27 -2.41 1.64
C ILE A 69 4.79 -2.31 3.06
N ALA A 70 5.29 -1.14 3.46
CA ALA A 70 5.82 -0.92 4.80
C ALA A 70 4.76 -1.11 5.88
N ALA A 71 3.53 -0.64 5.65
CA ALA A 71 2.42 -0.81 6.59
C ALA A 71 2.07 -2.28 6.81
N GLU A 72 2.14 -3.09 5.75
CA GLU A 72 1.87 -4.54 5.82
C GLU A 72 3.04 -5.31 6.44
N VAL A 73 4.26 -5.06 5.99
CA VAL A 73 5.46 -5.80 6.44
C VAL A 73 5.77 -5.52 7.92
N ARG A 74 5.56 -4.30 8.42
CA ARG A 74 5.75 -3.96 9.85
C ARG A 74 4.86 -4.76 10.80
N GLN A 75 3.77 -5.35 10.32
CA GLN A 75 2.90 -6.18 11.14
C GLN A 75 3.44 -7.60 11.29
N ALA A 76 4.31 -8.05 10.38
CA ALA A 76 4.89 -9.37 10.41
C ALA A 76 6.08 -9.46 11.40
N SER A 77 6.21 -10.60 12.04
CA SER A 77 7.43 -11.02 12.74
C SER A 77 8.27 -11.93 11.83
N ALA A 78 9.52 -12.19 12.20
CA ALA A 78 10.36 -13.13 11.45
C ALA A 78 9.71 -14.52 11.30
N ALA A 79 9.03 -15.00 12.34
CA ALA A 79 8.32 -16.26 12.34
C ALA A 79 7.08 -16.29 11.41
N ASP A 80 6.59 -15.12 11.00
CA ASP A 80 5.46 -15.01 10.08
C ASP A 80 5.90 -15.14 8.61
N ILE A 81 7.20 -15.03 8.29
CA ILE A 81 7.70 -15.10 6.91
C ILE A 81 7.69 -16.55 6.42
N LEU A 82 7.07 -16.77 5.27
CA LEU A 82 6.90 -18.08 4.64
C LEU A 82 7.84 -18.28 3.45
N ALA A 83 8.16 -17.22 2.74
CA ALA A 83 9.13 -17.24 1.65
C ALA A 83 9.71 -15.83 1.43
N ALA A 84 10.99 -15.78 1.07
CA ALA A 84 11.74 -14.56 0.87
C ALA A 84 12.69 -14.74 -0.33
N ALA A 85 12.37 -14.06 -1.44
CA ALA A 85 13.16 -14.04 -2.66
C ALA A 85 13.32 -12.61 -3.18
N THR A 86 14.24 -12.39 -4.11
CA THR A 86 14.55 -11.06 -4.65
C THR A 86 13.29 -10.37 -5.27
N ASP A 87 12.41 -11.16 -5.83
CA ASP A 87 11.21 -10.71 -6.51
C ASP A 87 9.93 -10.95 -5.71
N SER A 88 10.00 -11.61 -4.56
CA SER A 88 8.81 -11.99 -3.81
C SER A 88 9.04 -12.11 -2.31
N LEU A 89 8.02 -11.69 -1.56
CA LEU A 89 7.92 -11.84 -0.13
C LEU A 89 6.54 -12.39 0.21
N VAL A 90 6.51 -13.54 0.91
CA VAL A 90 5.28 -14.18 1.35
C VAL A 90 5.30 -14.31 2.87
N PHE A 91 4.25 -13.83 3.51
CA PHE A 91 4.15 -13.85 4.96
C PHE A 91 2.72 -13.97 5.46
N ARG A 92 2.56 -14.30 6.75
CA ARG A 92 1.28 -14.29 7.45
C ARG A 92 0.98 -12.87 7.93
N PHE A 93 -0.21 -12.39 7.66
CA PHE A 93 -0.67 -11.10 8.16
C PHE A 93 -1.86 -11.28 9.10
N ASP A 94 -1.89 -10.53 10.18
CA ASP A 94 -2.96 -10.59 11.15
C ASP A 94 -4.27 -10.08 10.53
N VAL A 95 -5.31 -10.92 10.58
CA VAL A 95 -6.68 -10.53 10.20
C VAL A 95 -7.43 -10.08 11.44
N THR A 96 -7.31 -10.84 12.53
CA THR A 96 -8.04 -10.58 13.78
C THR A 96 -7.21 -11.08 14.96
N ARG A 97 -7.34 -10.39 16.08
CA ARG A 97 -6.78 -10.80 17.37
C ARG A 97 -7.90 -11.06 18.36
N ALA A 98 -7.77 -12.13 19.10
CA ALA A 98 -8.74 -12.55 20.08
C ALA A 98 -8.03 -13.12 21.30
N VAL A 99 -8.76 -13.20 22.42
CA VAL A 99 -8.34 -13.93 23.62
C VAL A 99 -9.28 -15.09 23.85
N VAL A 100 -8.76 -16.20 24.33
CA VAL A 100 -9.54 -17.34 24.76
C VAL A 100 -10.24 -16.97 26.08
N CYS A 101 -11.55 -16.88 26.04
CA CYS A 101 -12.37 -16.64 27.22
C CYS A 101 -12.63 -17.92 28.00
N ASP A 102 -13.04 -18.98 27.29
CA ASP A 102 -13.44 -20.27 27.89
C ASP A 102 -13.29 -21.40 26.87
N SER A 103 -13.35 -22.63 27.38
CA SER A 103 -13.53 -23.83 26.60
C SER A 103 -14.90 -24.44 26.97
N THR A 104 -15.77 -24.63 25.99
CA THR A 104 -17.12 -25.14 26.17
C THR A 104 -17.23 -26.65 25.91
N GLY A 105 -16.14 -27.27 25.48
CA GLY A 105 -16.05 -28.70 25.19
C GLY A 105 -14.61 -29.15 24.99
N PRO A 106 -14.39 -30.44 24.68
CA PRO A 106 -13.06 -31.01 24.51
C PRO A 106 -12.32 -30.47 23.27
N ASP A 107 -13.03 -29.82 22.35
CA ASP A 107 -12.50 -29.33 21.08
C ASP A 107 -13.04 -27.94 20.71
N GLU A 108 -13.70 -27.26 21.63
CA GLU A 108 -14.37 -25.99 21.39
C GLU A 108 -13.91 -24.93 22.36
N VAL A 109 -13.59 -23.74 21.81
CA VAL A 109 -13.18 -22.58 22.57
C VAL A 109 -14.07 -21.37 22.26
N VAL A 110 -14.22 -20.49 23.23
CA VAL A 110 -14.87 -19.19 23.09
C VAL A 110 -13.81 -18.11 23.01
N LEU A 111 -13.82 -17.37 21.92
CA LEU A 111 -12.91 -16.28 21.66
C LEU A 111 -13.58 -14.93 21.86
N LEU A 112 -12.91 -14.02 22.55
CA LEU A 112 -13.24 -12.60 22.58
C LEU A 112 -12.39 -11.87 21.55
N VAL A 113 -13.03 -11.27 20.54
CA VAL A 113 -12.36 -10.54 19.46
C VAL A 113 -12.15 -9.10 19.88
N PHE A 114 -10.89 -8.60 19.83
CA PHE A 114 -10.55 -7.24 20.23
C PHE A 114 -10.87 -6.20 19.17
N ASP A 115 -10.66 -6.56 17.90
CA ASP A 115 -10.82 -5.61 16.81
C ASP A 115 -12.31 -5.45 16.43
N SER A 116 -12.92 -4.39 16.95
CA SER A 116 -14.34 -4.09 16.68
C SER A 116 -14.60 -3.63 15.25
N VAL A 117 -13.60 -3.08 14.58
CA VAL A 117 -13.76 -2.58 13.20
C VAL A 117 -13.80 -3.73 12.20
N ARG A 118 -13.04 -4.80 12.48
CA ARG A 118 -12.97 -6.00 11.63
C ARG A 118 -13.87 -7.14 12.10
N ALA A 119 -14.39 -7.06 13.32
CA ALA A 119 -15.19 -8.13 13.91
C ALA A 119 -16.46 -8.53 13.11
N PRO A 120 -17.21 -7.60 12.50
CA PRO A 120 -18.35 -7.99 11.67
C PRO A 120 -17.94 -8.63 10.33
N ASN A 121 -16.71 -8.36 9.86
CA ASN A 121 -16.16 -8.85 8.60
C ASN A 121 -15.14 -9.98 8.81
N VAL A 122 -15.04 -10.55 10.01
CA VAL A 122 -14.23 -11.77 10.21
C VAL A 122 -14.76 -12.83 9.26
N PRO A 123 -13.97 -13.25 8.26
CA PRO A 123 -14.43 -14.29 7.33
C PRO A 123 -14.91 -15.49 8.14
N VAL A 124 -15.96 -16.13 7.68
CA VAL A 124 -16.57 -17.32 8.28
C VAL A 124 -15.58 -18.49 8.47
N GLY A 125 -14.33 -18.32 8.01
CA GLY A 125 -13.22 -19.24 8.20
C GLY A 125 -11.91 -18.50 8.43
N PHE A 126 -11.17 -18.91 9.45
CA PHE A 126 -9.79 -18.49 9.64
C PHE A 126 -8.90 -19.32 8.71
N ARG A 127 -8.02 -18.68 7.94
CA ARG A 127 -7.01 -19.39 7.16
C ARG A 127 -5.79 -19.78 7.98
N GLY A 128 -5.93 -19.88 9.26
CA GLY A 128 -4.92 -20.26 10.21
C GLY A 128 -5.12 -19.53 11.53
N ALA A 129 -4.64 -20.12 12.60
CA ALA A 129 -4.61 -19.52 13.92
C ALA A 129 -3.23 -19.73 14.52
N ALA A 130 -2.69 -18.66 15.12
CA ALA A 130 -1.51 -18.76 15.98
C ALA A 130 -1.99 -18.60 17.41
N VAL A 131 -1.57 -19.48 18.29
CA VAL A 131 -1.96 -19.48 19.71
C VAL A 131 -0.73 -19.30 20.55
N SER A 132 -0.77 -18.31 21.43
CA SER A 132 0.21 -18.13 22.50
C SER A 132 -0.42 -18.57 23.83
N GLY A 133 0.32 -19.28 24.64
CA GLY A 133 -0.07 -19.54 26.02
C GLY A 133 0.05 -18.26 26.87
N PRO A 134 -0.63 -18.17 28.02
CA PRO A 134 -0.58 -16.99 28.89
C PRO A 134 0.82 -16.72 29.47
N TYR A 135 1.70 -17.72 29.47
CA TYR A 135 3.07 -17.64 29.98
C TYR A 135 4.14 -17.98 28.94
N ASP A 136 3.74 -18.23 27.69
CA ASP A 136 4.62 -18.62 26.60
C ASP A 136 4.38 -17.69 25.40
N SER A 137 5.43 -17.02 24.98
CA SER A 137 5.41 -16.16 23.79
C SER A 137 5.46 -16.93 22.47
N THR A 138 5.59 -18.27 22.52
CA THR A 138 5.62 -19.09 21.32
C THR A 138 4.22 -19.28 20.74
N PHE A 139 4.09 -18.98 19.44
CA PHE A 139 2.88 -19.23 18.70
C PHE A 139 2.95 -20.60 18.03
N VAL A 140 1.85 -21.35 18.13
CA VAL A 140 1.64 -22.57 17.32
C VAL A 140 0.85 -22.17 16.09
N TYR A 141 1.43 -22.35 14.92
CA TYR A 141 0.79 -22.03 13.65
C TYR A 141 0.02 -23.23 13.12
N ALA A 142 -1.21 -22.99 12.68
CA ALA A 142 -2.06 -23.99 12.02
C ALA A 142 -2.43 -23.49 10.63
N ASP A 143 -1.47 -23.53 9.70
CA ASP A 143 -1.66 -23.11 8.32
C ASP A 143 -2.75 -23.93 7.62
N GLY A 144 -3.64 -23.25 6.90
CA GLY A 144 -4.74 -23.88 6.18
C GLY A 144 -5.92 -24.32 7.07
N TRP A 145 -5.90 -23.99 8.37
CA TRP A 145 -7.02 -24.25 9.24
C TRP A 145 -8.14 -23.23 9.03
N PHE A 146 -9.34 -23.74 8.86
CA PHE A 146 -10.57 -22.95 8.79
C PHE A 146 -11.42 -23.30 10.00
N ALA A 147 -11.44 -22.42 10.99
CA ALA A 147 -12.40 -22.52 12.06
C ALA A 147 -13.79 -22.15 11.52
N LYS A 148 -14.72 -23.08 11.54
CA LYS A 148 -16.12 -22.74 11.32
C LYS A 148 -16.62 -22.04 12.59
N PRO A 149 -17.17 -20.81 12.52
CA PRO A 149 -17.89 -20.26 13.64
C PRO A 149 -19.08 -21.19 13.91
N VAL A 150 -19.13 -21.77 15.07
CA VAL A 150 -20.31 -22.47 15.54
C VAL A 150 -21.33 -21.39 15.87
N GLU A 151 -22.38 -21.36 15.12
CA GLU A 151 -23.57 -20.54 15.15
C GLU A 151 -23.60 -19.25 16.00
N LYS A 152 -24.22 -18.21 15.46
CA LYS A 152 -24.75 -17.05 16.19
C LYS A 152 -25.94 -17.51 17.05
N GLY A 153 -25.70 -18.38 18.02
CA GLY A 153 -26.71 -18.74 18.99
C GLY A 153 -26.69 -17.71 20.11
N ALA A 154 -27.84 -17.20 20.51
CA ALA A 154 -28.05 -16.53 21.77
C ALA A 154 -27.79 -17.54 22.90
N GLY A 155 -26.53 -17.89 23.10
CA GLY A 155 -26.11 -18.67 24.28
C GLY A 155 -26.13 -17.79 25.52
N PRO A 156 -26.12 -18.40 26.72
CA PRO A 156 -26.05 -17.68 27.97
C PRO A 156 -24.87 -16.68 27.91
N ARG A 157 -25.03 -15.54 28.56
CA ARG A 157 -24.00 -14.51 28.71
C ARG A 157 -22.67 -15.15 29.06
N LEU A 158 -21.79 -15.31 28.10
CA LEU A 158 -20.46 -15.86 28.31
C LEU A 158 -19.65 -14.78 29.02
N VAL A 159 -19.45 -14.96 30.29
CA VAL A 159 -18.63 -14.09 31.11
C VAL A 159 -17.18 -14.45 30.85
N CYS A 160 -16.49 -13.60 30.11
CA CYS A 160 -15.06 -13.67 29.92
C CYS A 160 -14.38 -13.04 31.13
N SER A 161 -13.91 -13.81 32.05
CA SER A 161 -13.15 -13.29 33.18
C SER A 161 -11.66 -13.21 32.83
N ALA A 162 -11.24 -12.09 32.24
CA ALA A 162 -9.85 -11.75 32.25
C ALA A 162 -9.49 -11.22 33.65
N ALA A 163 -8.52 -11.84 34.31
CA ALA A 163 -8.03 -11.46 35.64
C ALA A 163 -9.10 -11.40 36.76
N GLY A 164 -10.09 -12.26 36.73
CA GLY A 164 -11.09 -12.37 37.80
C GLY A 164 -12.23 -11.35 37.78
N ALA A 165 -12.27 -10.45 36.82
CA ALA A 165 -13.38 -9.52 36.63
C ALA A 165 -14.29 -9.98 35.48
N PRO A 166 -15.63 -10.07 35.68
CA PRO A 166 -16.54 -10.35 34.58
C PRO A 166 -16.53 -9.18 33.59
N VAL A 167 -16.25 -9.47 32.34
CA VAL A 167 -16.31 -8.49 31.25
C VAL A 167 -17.64 -8.67 30.53
N ASP A 168 -18.59 -7.78 30.76
CA ASP A 168 -19.88 -7.77 30.05
C ASP A 168 -19.71 -7.08 28.70
N LEU A 169 -19.43 -7.87 27.68
CA LEU A 169 -19.27 -7.39 26.31
C LEU A 169 -20.43 -7.87 25.44
N PRO A 170 -20.79 -7.10 24.40
CA PRO A 170 -21.89 -7.47 23.52
C PRO A 170 -21.61 -8.83 22.84
N PRO A 171 -22.64 -9.67 22.64
CA PRO A 171 -22.52 -11.00 22.02
C PRO A 171 -21.79 -10.99 20.66
N SER A 172 -21.83 -9.87 19.96
CA SER A 172 -21.15 -9.68 18.67
C SER A 172 -19.62 -9.79 18.76
N ARG A 173 -19.04 -9.64 19.95
CA ARG A 173 -17.60 -9.77 20.19
C ARG A 173 -17.15 -11.20 20.45
N TYR A 174 -18.05 -12.10 20.75
CA TYR A 174 -17.73 -13.49 21.05
C TYR A 174 -17.83 -14.35 19.80
N ARG A 175 -16.92 -15.31 19.68
CA ARG A 175 -16.92 -16.34 18.63
C ARG A 175 -16.64 -17.69 19.25
N ARG A 176 -17.51 -18.65 19.00
CA ARG A 176 -17.26 -20.05 19.31
C ARG A 176 -16.54 -20.71 18.16
N VAL A 177 -15.48 -21.45 18.45
CA VAL A 177 -14.63 -22.10 17.47
C VAL A 177 -14.45 -23.56 17.85
N ALA A 178 -14.91 -24.45 16.97
CA ALA A 178 -14.76 -25.91 17.13
C ALA A 178 -13.64 -26.42 16.18
N GLY A 179 -13.20 -27.66 16.40
CA GLY A 179 -12.17 -28.33 15.65
C GLY A 179 -10.75 -27.89 16.04
N TRP A 180 -10.59 -27.36 17.23
CA TRP A 180 -9.35 -26.80 17.72
C TRP A 180 -8.25 -27.84 17.93
N THR A 181 -8.56 -28.91 18.69
CA THR A 181 -7.57 -29.94 19.04
C THR A 181 -7.09 -30.73 17.85
N ALA A 182 -7.94 -30.98 16.87
CA ALA A 182 -7.57 -31.65 15.63
C ALA A 182 -6.50 -30.91 14.82
N ARG A 183 -6.36 -29.61 15.01
CA ARG A 183 -5.44 -28.76 14.23
C ARG A 183 -4.24 -28.26 15.02
N VAL A 184 -4.45 -27.94 16.29
CA VAL A 184 -3.42 -27.38 17.18
C VAL A 184 -2.88 -28.40 18.17
N GLY A 185 -3.52 -29.58 18.26
CA GLY A 185 -3.10 -30.69 19.13
C GLY A 185 -3.46 -30.51 20.59
N ARG A 186 -3.86 -29.34 21.05
CA ARG A 186 -4.27 -29.04 22.45
C ARG A 186 -5.22 -27.85 22.48
N LEU A 187 -6.05 -27.79 23.52
CA LEU A 187 -6.83 -26.60 23.82
C LEU A 187 -5.93 -25.50 24.39
N PRO A 188 -6.12 -24.26 23.97
CA PRO A 188 -5.44 -23.14 24.57
C PRO A 188 -6.01 -22.85 25.96
N LEU A 189 -5.16 -22.33 26.85
CA LEU A 189 -5.58 -21.90 28.17
C LEU A 189 -6.42 -20.63 28.11
N ARG A 190 -7.23 -20.38 29.10
CA ARG A 190 -7.91 -19.09 29.29
C ARG A 190 -6.87 -17.97 29.34
N GLY A 191 -7.17 -16.87 28.70
CA GLY A 191 -6.24 -15.73 28.56
C GLY A 191 -5.21 -15.89 27.44
N ALA A 192 -5.14 -17.05 26.78
CA ALA A 192 -4.24 -17.22 25.63
C ALA A 192 -4.64 -16.30 24.48
N LEU A 193 -3.64 -15.67 23.87
CA LEU A 193 -3.84 -14.84 22.70
C LEU A 193 -3.97 -15.72 21.44
N VAL A 194 -5.04 -15.50 20.70
CA VAL A 194 -5.28 -16.13 19.41
C VAL A 194 -5.19 -15.06 18.32
N ARG A 195 -4.39 -15.32 17.30
CA ARG A 195 -4.33 -14.51 16.09
C ARG A 195 -4.92 -15.32 14.94
N SER A 196 -5.92 -14.79 14.25
CA SER A 196 -6.25 -15.31 12.94
C SER A 196 -5.39 -14.60 11.90
N TYR A 197 -4.89 -15.34 10.95
CA TYR A 197 -4.02 -14.76 9.92
C TYR A 197 -4.42 -15.25 8.52
N GLY A 198 -4.13 -14.42 7.55
CA GLY A 198 -4.15 -14.76 6.15
C GLY A 198 -2.74 -14.87 5.60
N ARG A 199 -2.60 -15.44 4.42
CA ARG A 199 -1.36 -15.43 3.65
C ARG A 199 -1.37 -14.21 2.73
N LEU A 200 -0.32 -13.42 2.79
CA LEU A 200 -0.10 -12.28 1.91
C LEU A 200 1.14 -12.54 1.06
N SER A 201 1.01 -12.34 -0.24
CA SER A 201 2.11 -12.45 -1.19
C SER A 201 2.31 -11.09 -1.85
N LEU A 202 3.50 -10.54 -1.71
CA LEU A 202 3.99 -9.39 -2.46
C LEU A 202 4.95 -9.88 -3.53
N ARG A 203 4.78 -9.46 -4.77
CA ARG A 203 5.64 -9.86 -5.89
C ARG A 203 5.96 -8.67 -6.77
N VAL A 204 7.16 -8.71 -7.34
CA VAL A 204 7.61 -7.79 -8.39
C VAL A 204 7.82 -8.63 -9.63
N ASP A 205 6.91 -8.56 -10.58
CA ASP A 205 6.93 -9.33 -11.82
C ASP A 205 6.42 -8.49 -13.00
N PRO A 206 6.49 -8.98 -14.25
CA PRO A 206 6.05 -8.20 -15.40
C PRO A 206 4.64 -7.65 -15.26
N SER A 207 4.45 -6.36 -15.59
CA SER A 207 3.13 -5.75 -15.61
C SER A 207 2.24 -6.36 -16.70
N SER A 208 0.94 -6.44 -16.41
CA SER A 208 -0.07 -6.90 -17.37
C SER A 208 -0.57 -5.78 -18.27
N PHE A 209 -0.33 -4.53 -17.92
CA PHE A 209 -0.91 -3.35 -18.56
C PHE A 209 0.13 -2.41 -19.16
N GLU A 210 1.36 -2.40 -18.64
CA GLU A 210 2.38 -1.45 -19.01
C GLU A 210 3.73 -2.14 -19.29
N GLN A 211 4.63 -1.46 -19.98
CA GLN A 211 6.00 -1.96 -20.14
C GLN A 211 6.77 -1.80 -18.83
N GLY A 212 7.39 -2.89 -18.35
CA GLY A 212 8.16 -2.91 -17.12
C GLY A 212 7.63 -3.90 -16.10
N LEU A 213 8.02 -3.70 -14.85
CA LEU A 213 7.60 -4.52 -13.72
C LEU A 213 6.43 -3.86 -12.98
N ALA A 214 5.65 -4.68 -12.30
CA ALA A 214 4.58 -4.26 -11.42
C ALA A 214 4.78 -4.84 -10.02
N ILE A 215 4.32 -4.13 -9.01
CA ILE A 215 4.10 -4.71 -7.69
C ILE A 215 2.72 -5.32 -7.65
N ARG A 216 2.67 -6.60 -7.25
CA ARG A 216 1.43 -7.35 -7.07
C ARG A 216 1.23 -7.76 -5.62
N ARG A 217 -0.01 -7.67 -5.18
CA ARG A 217 -0.47 -8.15 -3.88
C ARG A 217 -1.49 -9.27 -4.09
N ASN A 218 -1.14 -10.47 -3.65
CA ASN A 218 -1.98 -11.66 -3.88
C ASN A 218 -2.39 -11.86 -5.36
N GLY A 219 -1.46 -11.54 -6.29
CA GLY A 219 -1.69 -11.61 -7.74
C GLY A 219 -2.36 -10.38 -8.36
N GLN A 220 -2.92 -9.48 -7.57
CA GLN A 220 -3.51 -8.23 -8.04
C GLN A 220 -2.43 -7.15 -8.20
N GLU A 221 -2.36 -6.54 -9.35
CA GLU A 221 -1.44 -5.44 -9.63
C GLU A 221 -1.85 -4.18 -8.85
N LEU A 222 -0.91 -3.62 -8.08
CA LEU A 222 -1.12 -2.43 -7.26
C LEU A 222 -0.57 -1.18 -7.92
N ALA A 223 0.61 -1.29 -8.51
CA ALA A 223 1.30 -0.17 -9.14
C ALA A 223 2.30 -0.66 -10.18
N ALA A 224 2.48 0.12 -11.22
CA ALA A 224 3.45 0.01 -12.31
C ALA A 224 3.63 1.41 -12.96
N PRO A 225 4.60 1.62 -13.86
CA PRO A 225 5.68 0.69 -14.21
C PRO A 225 6.90 0.86 -13.31
N PHE A 226 7.55 -0.24 -12.99
CA PHE A 226 8.84 -0.25 -12.31
C PHE A 226 9.95 -0.77 -13.22
N ALA A 227 11.17 -0.26 -13.02
CA ALA A 227 12.35 -0.69 -13.76
C ALA A 227 12.95 -1.98 -13.17
N ILE A 228 13.75 -2.66 -13.99
CA ILE A 228 14.59 -3.78 -13.58
C ILE A 228 15.50 -3.33 -12.43
N GLY A 229 15.61 -4.18 -11.40
CA GLY A 229 16.33 -3.85 -10.16
C GLY A 229 15.42 -3.42 -9.01
N SER A 230 14.10 -3.31 -9.27
CA SER A 230 13.10 -3.25 -8.20
C SER A 230 12.93 -4.63 -7.56
N GLY A 231 12.76 -4.69 -6.24
CA GLY A 231 12.61 -5.95 -5.53
C GLY A 231 12.90 -5.85 -4.04
N PHE A 232 13.20 -7.02 -3.47
CA PHE A 232 13.38 -7.21 -2.03
C PHE A 232 14.80 -7.67 -1.71
N ARG A 233 15.31 -7.25 -0.56
CA ARG A 233 16.49 -7.81 0.10
C ARG A 233 16.22 -7.98 1.58
N TYR A 234 16.91 -8.88 2.22
CA TYR A 234 16.62 -9.33 3.57
C TYR A 234 17.84 -9.15 4.45
N LEU A 235 17.72 -8.35 5.49
CA LEU A 235 18.74 -8.17 6.50
C LEU A 235 18.56 -9.23 7.59
N LEU A 236 19.58 -10.05 7.82
CA LEU A 236 19.59 -11.09 8.83
C LEU A 236 20.11 -10.56 10.18
N GLU A 237 19.98 -11.38 11.22
CA GLU A 237 20.45 -11.08 12.59
C GLU A 237 21.96 -10.83 12.68
N ASP A 238 22.76 -11.47 11.84
CA ASP A 238 24.21 -11.30 11.77
C ASP A 238 24.66 -10.07 10.97
N GLY A 239 23.70 -9.27 10.49
CA GLY A 239 23.96 -8.08 9.67
C GLY A 239 24.18 -8.38 8.18
N SER A 240 24.16 -9.64 7.76
CA SER A 240 24.27 -9.99 6.35
C SER A 240 23.00 -9.62 5.59
N GLU A 241 23.16 -9.23 4.32
CA GLU A 241 22.04 -8.87 3.45
C GLU A 241 21.98 -9.80 2.25
N LEU A 242 20.85 -10.49 2.09
CA LEU A 242 20.63 -11.50 1.06
C LEU A 242 19.47 -11.10 0.14
N GLY A 243 19.55 -11.49 -1.15
CA GLY A 243 18.44 -11.36 -2.10
C GLY A 243 17.39 -12.46 -1.92
N SER A 244 17.80 -13.64 -1.47
CA SER A 244 16.89 -14.77 -1.19
C SER A 244 17.33 -15.46 0.08
N VAL A 245 16.36 -15.91 0.88
CA VAL A 245 16.62 -16.57 2.17
C VAL A 245 16.01 -17.96 2.15
N GLY A 246 16.80 -18.96 2.49
CA GLY A 246 16.37 -20.35 2.57
C GLY A 246 15.38 -20.57 3.74
N SER A 247 14.57 -21.60 3.65
CA SER A 247 13.52 -21.88 4.64
C SER A 247 14.03 -22.03 6.07
N ARG A 248 15.29 -22.47 6.27
CA ARG A 248 15.92 -22.64 7.59
C ARG A 248 16.29 -21.30 8.24
N ASP A 249 16.53 -20.27 7.44
CA ASP A 249 17.02 -18.97 7.90
C ASP A 249 15.93 -17.88 7.91
N LEU A 250 14.68 -18.19 7.49
CA LEU A 250 13.59 -17.23 7.47
C LEU A 250 13.35 -16.58 8.84
N GLY A 251 13.46 -17.37 9.92
CA GLY A 251 13.29 -16.87 11.29
C GLY A 251 14.39 -15.90 11.76
N ARG A 252 15.51 -15.79 11.01
CA ARG A 252 16.63 -14.89 11.31
C ARG A 252 16.51 -13.53 10.62
N ILE A 253 15.46 -13.30 9.82
CA ILE A 253 15.25 -12.03 9.12
C ILE A 253 14.85 -10.96 10.14
N ARG A 254 15.61 -9.86 10.21
CA ARG A 254 15.36 -8.70 11.07
C ARG A 254 14.63 -7.59 10.35
N ALA A 255 14.95 -7.41 9.07
CA ALA A 255 14.36 -6.36 8.27
C ALA A 255 14.26 -6.76 6.80
N VAL A 256 13.33 -6.13 6.11
CA VAL A 256 13.15 -6.24 4.66
C VAL A 256 13.48 -4.89 4.04
N ARG A 257 14.44 -4.88 3.13
CA ARG A 257 14.76 -3.74 2.30
C ARG A 257 13.96 -3.84 1.01
N VAL A 258 13.15 -2.85 0.73
CA VAL A 258 12.36 -2.74 -0.50
C VAL A 258 12.98 -1.66 -1.35
N ARG A 259 13.36 -2.00 -2.57
CA ARG A 259 13.86 -1.05 -3.56
C ARG A 259 12.88 -0.98 -4.72
N LEU A 260 12.38 0.22 -5.00
CA LEU A 260 11.51 0.48 -6.13
C LEU A 260 12.11 1.57 -7.02
N GLN A 261 12.16 1.29 -8.30
CA GLN A 261 12.66 2.19 -9.33
C GLN A 261 11.55 2.40 -10.34
N ALA A 262 11.03 3.63 -10.44
CA ALA A 262 10.02 3.95 -11.44
C ALA A 262 10.65 3.92 -12.85
N ALA A 263 10.09 3.14 -13.74
CA ALA A 263 10.48 3.14 -15.15
C ALA A 263 9.88 4.35 -15.88
N ASP A 264 10.51 4.74 -17.00
CA ASP A 264 9.91 5.68 -17.93
C ASP A 264 8.75 4.97 -18.68
N PRO A 265 7.51 5.45 -18.58
CA PRO A 265 6.38 4.84 -19.27
C PRO A 265 6.52 4.86 -20.81
N ARG A 266 7.39 5.70 -21.34
CA ARG A 266 7.71 5.77 -22.78
C ARG A 266 8.76 4.76 -23.22
N GLY A 267 9.27 3.93 -22.29
CA GLY A 267 10.29 2.93 -22.58
C GLY A 267 11.69 3.49 -22.81
N ALA A 268 11.93 4.76 -22.50
CA ALA A 268 13.28 5.32 -22.56
C ALA A 268 14.18 4.61 -21.51
N PRO A 269 15.42 4.28 -21.86
CA PRO A 269 16.33 3.66 -20.91
C PRO A 269 16.62 4.65 -19.77
N GLY A 270 16.23 4.28 -18.55
CA GLY A 270 16.47 5.09 -17.36
C GLY A 270 15.44 4.88 -16.27
N THR A 271 15.74 5.44 -15.11
CA THR A 271 14.89 5.43 -13.94
C THR A 271 14.44 6.85 -13.63
N LEU A 272 13.15 7.13 -13.63
CA LEU A 272 12.61 8.45 -13.30
C LEU A 272 12.75 8.78 -11.82
N ALA A 273 12.65 7.76 -10.97
CA ALA A 273 12.83 7.87 -9.53
C ALA A 273 13.23 6.51 -8.94
N ALA A 274 14.12 6.53 -7.97
CA ALA A 274 14.48 5.36 -7.19
C ALA A 274 14.31 5.69 -5.71
N VAL A 275 13.66 4.82 -4.97
CA VAL A 275 13.51 4.94 -3.52
C VAL A 275 13.77 3.58 -2.91
N GLU A 276 14.45 3.59 -1.78
CA GLU A 276 14.78 2.41 -1.00
C GLU A 276 14.31 2.62 0.44
N HIS A 277 13.68 1.61 1.00
CA HIS A 277 13.15 1.67 2.36
C HIS A 277 13.52 0.40 3.12
N LEU A 278 14.14 0.54 4.29
CA LEU A 278 14.42 -0.55 5.21
C LEU A 278 13.29 -0.65 6.23
N ILE A 279 12.62 -1.78 6.26
CA ILE A 279 11.44 -2.03 7.10
C ILE A 279 11.82 -3.08 8.13
N PHE A 280 11.91 -2.70 9.40
CA PHE A 280 12.13 -3.63 10.49
C PHE A 280 10.88 -4.43 10.77
N LEU A 281 11.06 -5.73 10.98
CA LEU A 281 9.99 -6.63 11.40
C LEU A 281 9.66 -6.40 12.88
N ARG A 282 8.45 -6.77 13.24
CA ARG A 282 8.03 -6.75 14.65
C ARG A 282 8.79 -7.83 15.42
N ASN A 283 9.35 -7.46 16.56
CA ASN A 283 9.95 -8.39 17.52
C ASN A 283 8.89 -9.19 18.26
#